data_68e17285aba823804f179c1b042b46ef
#
_entry.id   68e17285aba823804f179c1b042b46ef
#
_cell.length_a   1.000
_cell.length_b   1.000
_cell.length_c   1.000
_cell.angle_alpha   90.00
_cell.angle_beta   90.00
_cell.angle_gamma   90.00
#
_symmetry.space_group_name_H-M   'P 1'
#
loop_
_entity.id
_entity.type
_entity.pdbx_description
1 polymer ?
#
loop_
_entity_poly.entity_id
_entity_poly.type
_entity_poly.pdbx_seq_one_letter_code
_entity_poly.pdbx_strand_id
1 'polypeptide(L)'
;SVEHQYSTSVKFWRFGQNDNIAAASDYIGTDLYGGPRQQSLACKAWYHLPRNQPFQYMTSRCYPELAEHTTMKTQDQLEQHVAMTYFHHGAALMIDAIDPSGTVNPAVYELLGRVYDSVKCYRPYLACGKPAADVALYYDLEGKMDVEVNGLSVLDPHSDEGHTGGGTMPHFSAILQASAILANHHIPYEVLNNTIASEIERFRAVLVLDDPFVPEQTQQLLERY
;
A
#
# COMPACT_ATOMS: atom_id res chain seq x y z
N SER A 1 15.95 -14.27 4.32
CA SER A 1 14.61 -13.66 4.41
C SER A 1 13.96 -13.63 3.04
N VAL A 2 12.66 -13.73 3.02
CA VAL A 2 11.84 -13.69 1.81
C VAL A 2 10.93 -12.47 1.89
N GLU A 3 11.01 -11.61 0.89
CA GLU A 3 10.12 -10.48 0.69
C GLU A 3 9.16 -10.77 -0.47
N HIS A 4 7.90 -10.40 -0.32
CA HIS A 4 6.99 -10.30 -1.44
C HIS A 4 6.58 -8.84 -1.64
N GLN A 5 6.59 -8.41 -2.90
CA GLN A 5 6.13 -7.08 -3.28
C GLN A 5 4.63 -7.12 -3.59
N TYR A 6 3.91 -6.17 -3.03
CA TYR A 6 2.48 -5.97 -3.26
C TYR A 6 2.25 -4.65 -3.97
N SER A 7 1.16 -4.56 -4.71
CA SER A 7 0.70 -3.30 -5.31
C SER A 7 -0.80 -3.16 -5.19
N THR A 8 -1.24 -1.95 -4.91
CA THR A 8 -2.67 -1.63 -4.89
C THR A 8 -3.26 -1.45 -6.29
N SER A 9 -2.43 -1.18 -7.28
CA SER A 9 -2.87 -0.76 -8.62
C SER A 9 -2.74 -1.80 -9.72
N VAL A 10 -2.20 -3.01 -9.42
CA VAL A 10 -2.07 -4.07 -10.42
C VAL A 10 -3.15 -5.12 -10.28
N LYS A 11 -3.53 -5.74 -11.39
CA LYS A 11 -4.50 -6.82 -11.42
C LYS A 11 -3.96 -8.05 -10.69
N PHE A 12 -4.78 -8.61 -9.82
CA PHE A 12 -4.44 -9.72 -8.95
C PHE A 12 -3.89 -10.95 -9.70
N TRP A 13 -4.59 -11.43 -10.71
CA TRP A 13 -4.26 -12.69 -11.38
C TRP A 13 -2.88 -12.70 -12.03
N ARG A 14 -2.39 -11.55 -12.47
CA ARG A 14 -1.09 -11.44 -13.15
C ARG A 14 0.09 -11.69 -12.21
N PHE A 15 -0.02 -11.22 -10.97
CA PHE A 15 1.06 -11.27 -10.00
C PHE A 15 0.81 -12.25 -8.85
N GLY A 16 -0.34 -12.93 -8.85
CA GLY A 16 -0.70 -13.90 -7.83
C GLY A 16 -0.77 -13.32 -6.41
N GLN A 17 -1.07 -12.04 -6.28
CA GLN A 17 -1.10 -11.37 -4.97
C GLN A 17 -2.36 -11.76 -4.21
N ASN A 18 -2.17 -12.38 -3.05
CA ASN A 18 -3.24 -12.71 -2.12
C ASN A 18 -2.72 -12.70 -0.67
N ASP A 19 -3.62 -12.78 0.31
CA ASP A 19 -3.27 -12.73 1.72
C ASP A 19 -2.39 -13.91 2.16
N ASN A 20 -2.53 -15.07 1.51
CA ASN A 20 -1.75 -16.26 1.85
C ASN A 20 -0.26 -16.11 1.54
N ILE A 21 0.10 -15.35 0.51
CA ILE A 21 1.49 -15.06 0.17
C ILE A 21 2.16 -14.24 1.27
N ALA A 22 1.43 -13.31 1.89
CA ALA A 22 1.93 -12.56 3.04
C ALA A 22 2.30 -13.49 4.20
N ALA A 23 1.51 -14.53 4.45
CA ALA A 23 1.80 -15.54 5.48
C ALA A 23 3.06 -16.38 5.19
N ALA A 24 3.45 -16.51 3.93
CA ALA A 24 4.65 -17.23 3.49
C ALA A 24 5.92 -16.36 3.48
N SER A 25 5.78 -15.05 3.72
CA SER A 25 6.86 -14.07 3.65
C SER A 25 7.40 -13.72 5.04
N ASP A 26 8.68 -13.37 5.12
CA ASP A 26 9.26 -12.82 6.34
C ASP A 26 8.76 -11.39 6.58
N TYR A 27 8.61 -10.62 5.52
CA TYR A 27 8.01 -9.28 5.51
C TYR A 27 7.43 -8.97 4.12
N ILE A 28 6.63 -7.94 4.02
CA ILE A 28 6.10 -7.46 2.75
C ILE A 28 6.66 -6.09 2.42
N GLY A 29 6.88 -5.87 1.13
CA GLY A 29 7.25 -4.58 0.56
C GLY A 29 6.29 -4.15 -0.53
N THR A 30 6.32 -2.90 -0.87
CA THR A 30 5.51 -2.35 -1.94
C THR A 30 6.18 -1.17 -2.61
N ASP A 31 6.13 -1.17 -3.94
CA ASP A 31 6.51 -0.03 -4.76
C ASP A 31 5.28 0.87 -4.96
N LEU A 32 5.37 2.11 -4.50
CA LEU A 32 4.27 3.06 -4.62
C LEU A 32 4.72 4.39 -5.19
N TYR A 33 4.13 4.71 -6.33
CA TYR A 33 4.35 5.95 -7.06
C TYR A 33 3.08 6.81 -7.14
N GLY A 34 1.99 6.39 -6.53
CA GLY A 34 0.72 7.10 -6.49
C GLY A 34 0.74 8.36 -5.62
N GLY A 35 -0.34 9.13 -5.67
CA GLY A 35 -0.51 10.32 -4.85
C GLY A 35 -0.72 10.03 -3.36
N PRO A 36 -0.70 11.05 -2.49
CA PRO A 36 -0.73 10.88 -1.03
C PRO A 36 -1.90 10.06 -0.49
N ARG A 37 -3.07 10.17 -1.12
CA ARG A 37 -4.27 9.40 -0.71
C ARG A 37 -4.11 7.91 -0.97
N GLN A 38 -3.59 7.57 -2.14
CA GLN A 38 -3.32 6.17 -2.48
C GLN A 38 -2.21 5.59 -1.58
N GLN A 39 -1.19 6.38 -1.29
CA GLN A 39 -0.11 6.00 -0.38
C GLN A 39 -0.63 5.71 1.03
N SER A 40 -1.49 6.59 1.57
CA SER A 40 -2.10 6.39 2.90
C SER A 40 -2.97 5.13 2.93
N LEU A 41 -3.81 4.92 1.91
CA LEU A 41 -4.63 3.71 1.79
C LEU A 41 -3.75 2.45 1.73
N ALA A 42 -2.69 2.48 0.90
CA ALA A 42 -1.78 1.37 0.77
C ALA A 42 -1.07 1.03 2.09
N CYS A 43 -0.55 2.03 2.79
CA CYS A 43 0.08 1.82 4.10
C CYS A 43 -0.89 1.18 5.10
N LYS A 44 -2.16 1.60 5.11
CA LYS A 44 -3.20 1.01 5.98
C LYS A 44 -3.51 -0.43 5.56
N ALA A 45 -3.60 -0.70 4.25
CA ALA A 45 -3.86 -2.04 3.74
C ALA A 45 -2.72 -3.02 4.09
N TRP A 46 -1.48 -2.56 4.01
CA TRP A 46 -0.31 -3.38 4.29
C TRP A 46 -0.01 -3.55 5.77
N TYR A 47 -0.52 -2.68 6.63
CA TYR A 47 -0.23 -2.75 8.06
C TYR A 47 -0.58 -4.11 8.69
N HIS A 48 -1.67 -4.73 8.27
CA HIS A 48 -2.17 -5.98 8.86
C HIS A 48 -1.78 -7.25 8.08
N LEU A 49 -1.09 -7.13 6.94
CA LEU A 49 -0.76 -8.30 6.13
C LEU A 49 0.46 -9.09 6.60
N PRO A 50 1.61 -8.49 6.96
CA PRO A 50 2.80 -9.25 7.26
C PRO A 50 2.74 -9.88 8.65
N ARG A 51 3.34 -11.05 8.78
CA ARG A 51 3.58 -11.70 10.09
C ARG A 51 4.46 -10.85 10.99
N ASN A 52 5.44 -10.17 10.39
CA ASN A 52 6.43 -9.35 11.08
C ASN A 52 6.26 -7.89 10.66
N GLN A 53 6.26 -7.02 11.65
CA GLN A 53 6.27 -5.58 11.42
C GLN A 53 7.72 -5.06 11.42
N PRO A 54 7.98 -3.94 10.77
CA PRO A 54 7.07 -3.17 9.91
C PRO A 54 6.99 -3.72 8.48
N PHE A 55 5.92 -3.38 7.73
CA PHE A 55 5.93 -3.50 6.28
C PHE A 55 6.90 -2.47 5.68
N GLN A 56 7.45 -2.78 4.48
CA GLN A 56 8.33 -1.86 3.77
C GLN A 56 7.55 -1.10 2.68
N TYR A 57 7.72 0.21 2.65
CA TYR A 57 7.19 1.07 1.62
C TYR A 57 8.35 1.64 0.80
N MET A 58 8.35 1.37 -0.49
CA MET A 58 9.40 1.82 -1.41
C MET A 58 8.88 2.87 -2.36
N THR A 59 9.67 3.92 -2.58
CA THR A 59 9.46 4.89 -3.65
C THR A 59 10.80 5.43 -4.12
N SER A 60 10.87 5.97 -5.35
CA SER A 60 12.11 6.54 -5.83
C SER A 60 12.25 8.02 -5.45
N ARG A 61 13.50 8.48 -5.37
CA ARG A 61 13.79 9.92 -5.33
C ARG A 61 13.54 10.60 -6.68
N CYS A 62 13.47 9.83 -7.76
CA CYS A 62 13.27 10.33 -9.12
C CYS A 62 11.84 10.83 -9.35
N TYR A 63 11.68 11.76 -10.29
CA TYR A 63 10.38 12.33 -10.64
C TYR A 63 10.21 12.32 -12.17
N PRO A 64 9.03 11.95 -12.71
CA PRO A 64 7.85 11.44 -11.98
C PRO A 64 7.99 10.01 -11.47
N GLU A 65 8.88 9.22 -12.02
CA GLU A 65 9.06 7.79 -11.71
C GLU A 65 10.54 7.36 -11.75
N LEU A 66 10.82 6.12 -11.40
CA LEU A 66 12.18 5.60 -11.27
C LEU A 66 13.00 5.70 -12.57
N ALA A 67 12.38 5.57 -13.73
CA ALA A 67 13.07 5.63 -15.03
C ALA A 67 13.70 7.02 -15.31
N GLU A 68 13.19 8.08 -14.67
CA GLU A 68 13.66 9.45 -14.84
C GLU A 68 14.84 9.78 -13.93
N HIS A 69 15.96 9.12 -14.12
CA HIS A 69 17.13 9.18 -13.24
C HIS A 69 17.74 10.57 -13.05
N THR A 70 17.55 11.47 -14.02
CA THR A 70 18.13 12.83 -14.01
C THR A 70 17.29 13.84 -13.25
N THR A 71 16.04 13.54 -12.94
CA THR A 71 15.14 14.39 -12.20
C THR A 71 14.98 13.94 -10.76
N MET A 72 14.55 14.84 -9.90
CA MET A 72 14.40 14.53 -8.48
C MET A 72 13.13 15.16 -7.91
N LYS A 73 12.47 14.45 -7.03
CA LYS A 73 11.41 15.00 -6.18
C LYS A 73 11.97 16.11 -5.29
N THR A 74 11.14 17.08 -4.96
CA THR A 74 11.52 18.11 -3.99
C THR A 74 11.73 17.51 -2.60
N GLN A 75 12.46 18.21 -1.73
CA GLN A 75 12.63 17.78 -0.34
C GLN A 75 11.27 17.55 0.35
N ASP A 76 10.32 18.47 0.18
CA ASP A 76 8.99 18.38 0.79
C ASP A 76 8.22 17.12 0.32
N GLN A 77 8.33 16.77 -0.97
CA GLN A 77 7.72 15.53 -1.48
C GLN A 77 8.35 14.28 -0.86
N LEU A 78 9.68 14.27 -0.71
CA LEU A 78 10.40 13.15 -0.10
C LEU A 78 10.07 13.04 1.40
N GLU A 79 10.01 14.16 2.11
CA GLU A 79 9.59 14.20 3.51
C GLU A 79 8.15 13.72 3.69
N GLN A 80 7.24 14.10 2.78
CA GLN A 80 5.87 13.60 2.79
C GLN A 80 5.81 12.08 2.65
N HIS A 81 6.58 11.48 1.74
CA HIS A 81 6.62 10.02 1.56
C HIS A 81 7.13 9.32 2.83
N VAL A 82 8.23 9.81 3.40
CA VAL A 82 8.82 9.21 4.60
C VAL A 82 7.89 9.38 5.81
N ALA A 83 7.36 10.57 6.02
CA ALA A 83 6.42 10.86 7.10
C ALA A 83 5.14 10.03 6.97
N MET A 84 4.54 9.96 5.77
CA MET A 84 3.35 9.15 5.50
C MET A 84 3.57 7.69 5.92
N THR A 85 4.66 7.09 5.45
CA THR A 85 5.00 5.71 5.79
C THR A 85 5.20 5.54 7.30
N TYR A 86 5.93 6.45 7.90
CA TYR A 86 6.30 6.38 9.30
C TYR A 86 5.09 6.52 10.24
N PHE A 87 4.19 7.45 9.94
CA PHE A 87 2.94 7.64 10.69
C PHE A 87 1.94 6.49 10.52
N HIS A 88 2.11 5.67 9.49
CA HIS A 88 1.38 4.41 9.32
C HIS A 88 2.15 3.18 9.81
N HIS A 89 3.19 3.36 10.64
CA HIS A 89 4.01 2.29 11.22
C HIS A 89 4.78 1.44 10.21
N GLY A 90 5.01 1.95 9.00
CA GLY A 90 5.83 1.31 7.97
C GLY A 90 7.31 1.71 8.04
N ALA A 91 8.14 0.97 7.33
CA ALA A 91 9.54 1.28 7.09
C ALA A 91 9.71 1.89 5.70
N ALA A 92 10.11 3.16 5.64
CA ALA A 92 10.32 3.84 4.38
C ALA A 92 11.67 3.47 3.75
N LEU A 93 11.64 3.09 2.48
CA LEU A 93 12.83 2.87 1.65
C LEU A 93 12.79 3.84 0.46
N MET A 94 13.89 4.58 0.27
CA MET A 94 14.04 5.47 -0.87
C MET A 94 14.99 4.86 -1.90
N ILE A 95 14.48 4.64 -3.10
CA ILE A 95 15.26 4.08 -4.21
C ILE A 95 16.02 5.22 -4.90
N ASP A 96 17.31 5.03 -5.11
CA ASP A 96 18.16 5.92 -5.90
C ASP A 96 18.61 5.26 -7.20
N ALA A 97 19.02 6.08 -8.16
CA ALA A 97 19.68 5.67 -9.37
C ALA A 97 21.21 5.65 -9.17
N ILE A 98 21.86 4.61 -9.63
CA ILE A 98 23.33 4.48 -9.63
C ILE A 98 23.86 5.06 -10.93
N ASP A 99 24.89 5.90 -10.86
CA ASP A 99 25.60 6.42 -12.03
C ASP A 99 26.22 5.27 -12.84
N PRO A 100 26.38 5.39 -14.18
CA PRO A 100 27.00 4.36 -15.01
C PRO A 100 28.41 3.95 -14.58
N SER A 101 29.09 4.82 -13.84
CA SER A 101 30.41 4.54 -13.23
C SER A 101 30.33 3.69 -11.96
N GLY A 102 29.13 3.34 -11.49
CA GLY A 102 28.93 2.61 -10.24
C GLY A 102 29.03 3.49 -8.98
N THR A 103 28.99 4.81 -9.14
CA THR A 103 29.04 5.78 -8.04
C THR A 103 27.65 6.29 -7.68
N VAL A 104 27.53 6.83 -6.49
CA VAL A 104 26.32 7.53 -6.01
C VAL A 104 26.61 9.02 -5.88
N ASN A 105 25.56 9.84 -6.02
CA ASN A 105 25.71 11.29 -5.89
C ASN A 105 25.64 11.71 -4.39
N PRO A 106 26.74 12.24 -3.79
CA PRO A 106 26.77 12.60 -2.39
C PRO A 106 25.69 13.63 -2.00
N ALA A 107 25.38 14.60 -2.87
CA ALA A 107 24.38 15.61 -2.59
C ALA A 107 22.96 15.02 -2.47
N VAL A 108 22.66 13.96 -3.22
CA VAL A 108 21.41 13.21 -3.07
C VAL A 108 21.35 12.56 -1.69
N TYR A 109 22.42 11.91 -1.25
CA TYR A 109 22.45 11.25 0.05
C TYR A 109 22.42 12.21 1.22
N GLU A 110 23.01 13.38 1.10
CA GLU A 110 22.87 14.46 2.09
C GLU A 110 21.41 14.93 2.18
N LEU A 111 20.72 15.08 1.05
CA LEU A 111 19.30 15.42 1.03
C LEU A 111 18.46 14.32 1.68
N LEU A 112 18.66 13.07 1.29
CA LEU A 112 17.94 11.94 1.88
C LEU A 112 18.20 11.83 3.39
N GLY A 113 19.43 12.10 3.83
CA GLY A 113 19.76 12.18 5.25
C GLY A 113 18.90 13.21 5.99
N ARG A 114 18.76 14.43 5.47
CA ARG A 114 17.88 15.47 6.05
C ARG A 114 16.41 15.03 6.08
N VAL A 115 15.93 14.39 4.99
CA VAL A 115 14.58 13.87 4.90
C VAL A 115 14.29 12.85 6.01
N TYR A 116 15.17 11.88 6.22
CA TYR A 116 15.00 10.90 7.31
C TYR A 116 15.16 11.52 8.69
N ASP A 117 16.02 12.51 8.83
CA ASP A 117 16.23 13.23 10.11
C ASP A 117 14.96 14.00 10.53
N SER A 118 14.18 14.51 9.57
CA SER A 118 12.96 15.28 9.85
C SER A 118 11.91 14.49 10.65
N VAL A 119 11.89 13.16 10.51
CA VAL A 119 10.91 12.29 11.20
C VAL A 119 11.44 11.65 12.48
N LYS A 120 12.73 11.76 12.78
CA LYS A 120 13.34 11.12 13.96
C LYS A 120 12.70 11.53 15.30
N CYS A 121 12.26 12.79 15.40
CA CYS A 121 11.61 13.30 16.62
C CYS A 121 10.30 12.59 16.96
N TYR A 122 9.65 11.95 16.00
CA TYR A 122 8.38 11.23 16.20
C TYR A 122 8.57 9.79 16.66
N ARG A 123 9.80 9.26 16.56
CA ARG A 123 10.10 7.85 16.92
C ARG A 123 9.59 7.41 18.29
N PRO A 124 9.70 8.19 19.38
CA PRO A 124 9.19 7.77 20.68
C PRO A 124 7.68 7.54 20.73
N TYR A 125 6.93 8.23 19.85
CA TYR A 125 5.47 8.16 19.80
C TYR A 125 4.97 7.03 18.90
N LEU A 126 5.77 6.62 17.91
CA LEU A 126 5.36 5.66 16.88
C LEU A 126 5.85 4.24 17.12
N ALA A 127 6.97 4.07 17.84
CA ALA A 127 7.63 2.77 18.01
C ALA A 127 6.74 1.69 18.65
N CYS A 128 5.72 2.07 19.44
CA CYS A 128 4.77 1.17 20.10
C CYS A 128 3.31 1.56 19.79
N GLY A 129 3.10 2.46 18.83
CA GLY A 129 1.78 2.91 18.43
C GLY A 129 1.02 1.83 17.69
N LYS A 130 -0.31 1.93 17.76
CA LYS A 130 -1.23 1.12 16.96
C LYS A 130 -2.21 2.04 16.27
N PRO A 131 -2.72 1.68 15.09
CA PRO A 131 -3.82 2.40 14.48
C PRO A 131 -5.01 2.51 15.45
N ALA A 132 -5.65 3.66 15.46
CA ALA A 132 -6.83 3.90 16.29
C ALA A 132 -7.95 4.44 15.40
N ALA A 133 -8.95 3.61 15.12
CA ALA A 133 -10.10 3.97 14.32
C ALA A 133 -11.34 3.15 14.71
N ASP A 134 -12.49 3.80 14.64
CA ASP A 134 -13.80 3.17 14.86
C ASP A 134 -14.43 2.66 13.57
N VAL A 135 -13.88 3.04 12.40
CA VAL A 135 -14.40 2.70 11.08
C VAL A 135 -13.36 1.86 10.34
N ALA A 136 -13.83 0.82 9.65
CA ALA A 136 -12.99 0.03 8.75
C ALA A 136 -13.52 0.09 7.32
N LEU A 137 -12.59 0.08 6.37
CA LEU A 137 -12.84 -0.28 4.97
C LEU A 137 -12.41 -1.73 4.77
N TYR A 138 -13.35 -2.58 4.39
CA TYR A 138 -13.00 -3.94 4.00
C TYR A 138 -12.33 -3.92 2.63
N TYR A 139 -11.09 -4.41 2.56
CA TYR A 139 -10.30 -4.44 1.34
C TYR A 139 -9.70 -5.83 1.14
N ASP A 140 -10.21 -6.53 0.13
CA ASP A 140 -9.73 -7.83 -0.30
C ASP A 140 -8.77 -7.69 -1.47
N LEU A 141 -7.60 -8.29 -1.38
CA LEU A 141 -6.66 -8.34 -2.50
C LEU A 141 -7.23 -9.15 -3.68
N GLU A 142 -8.00 -10.18 -3.40
CA GLU A 142 -8.66 -11.01 -4.42
C GLU A 142 -9.83 -10.28 -5.08
N GLY A 143 -10.46 -9.34 -4.39
CA GLY A 143 -11.49 -8.46 -4.94
C GLY A 143 -11.03 -7.55 -6.07
N LYS A 144 -9.72 -7.48 -6.32
CA LYS A 144 -9.14 -6.80 -7.50
C LYS A 144 -9.13 -7.66 -8.75
N MET A 145 -9.55 -8.90 -8.67
CA MET A 145 -9.58 -9.80 -9.81
C MET A 145 -10.57 -9.31 -10.86
N ASP A 146 -10.11 -9.25 -12.10
CA ASP A 146 -10.94 -8.97 -13.25
C ASP A 146 -11.30 -10.31 -13.93
N VAL A 147 -12.55 -10.73 -13.80
CA VAL A 147 -13.00 -12.02 -14.33
C VAL A 147 -12.99 -12.09 -15.85
N GLU A 148 -13.06 -10.95 -16.54
CA GLU A 148 -13.05 -10.90 -18.01
C GLU A 148 -11.68 -11.26 -18.59
N VAL A 149 -10.61 -10.99 -17.82
CA VAL A 149 -9.24 -11.33 -18.22
C VAL A 149 -8.73 -12.61 -17.55
N ASN A 150 -9.55 -13.27 -16.75
CA ASN A 150 -9.19 -14.52 -16.11
C ASN A 150 -8.95 -15.62 -17.18
N GLY A 151 -7.81 -16.28 -17.08
CA GLY A 151 -7.41 -17.31 -18.04
C GLY A 151 -6.67 -16.80 -19.29
N LEU A 152 -6.52 -15.49 -19.44
CA LEU A 152 -5.63 -14.93 -20.46
C LEU A 152 -4.16 -15.16 -20.07
N SER A 153 -3.29 -15.23 -21.09
CA SER A 153 -1.86 -15.34 -20.84
C SER A 153 -1.32 -14.09 -20.13
N VAL A 154 -0.48 -14.27 -19.12
CA VAL A 154 0.23 -13.16 -18.47
C VAL A 154 1.18 -12.43 -19.43
N LEU A 155 1.49 -13.03 -20.57
CA LEU A 155 2.31 -12.45 -21.63
C LEU A 155 1.46 -11.69 -22.68
N ASP A 156 0.12 -11.71 -22.55
CA ASP A 156 -0.74 -10.96 -23.46
C ASP A 156 -0.58 -9.46 -23.21
N PRO A 157 -0.30 -8.63 -24.25
CA PRO A 157 -0.22 -7.19 -24.13
C PRO A 157 -1.48 -6.54 -23.54
N HIS A 158 -2.67 -7.09 -23.83
CA HIS A 158 -3.93 -6.63 -23.26
C HIS A 158 -4.05 -6.88 -21.75
N SER A 159 -3.23 -7.77 -21.21
CA SER A 159 -3.14 -7.97 -19.76
C SER A 159 -2.56 -6.75 -19.03
N ASP A 160 -1.91 -5.83 -19.73
CA ASP A 160 -1.26 -4.64 -19.20
C ASP A 160 -2.17 -3.40 -19.12
N GLU A 161 -3.33 -3.42 -19.76
CA GLU A 161 -4.25 -2.27 -19.79
C GLU A 161 -4.72 -1.80 -18.40
N GLY A 162 -4.40 -2.54 -17.35
CA GLY A 162 -4.65 -2.16 -15.96
C GLY A 162 -3.45 -1.59 -15.20
N HIS A 163 -2.26 -1.51 -15.79
CA HIS A 163 -1.05 -1.00 -15.11
C HIS A 163 -1.12 0.48 -14.76
N THR A 164 -1.86 1.26 -15.52
CA THR A 164 -1.94 2.72 -15.39
C THR A 164 -3.15 3.20 -14.59
N GLY A 165 -3.84 2.33 -13.86
CA GLY A 165 -5.02 2.71 -13.07
C GLY A 165 -6.28 2.98 -13.88
N GLY A 166 -6.28 2.72 -15.18
CA GLY A 166 -7.43 2.88 -16.06
C GLY A 166 -8.24 1.59 -16.28
N GLY A 167 -7.83 0.48 -15.68
CA GLY A 167 -8.56 -0.79 -15.79
C GLY A 167 -9.76 -0.86 -14.84
N THR A 168 -10.69 -1.72 -15.19
CA THR A 168 -11.89 -2.01 -14.39
C THR A 168 -11.51 -2.77 -13.11
N MET A 169 -11.23 -2.06 -12.05
CA MET A 169 -11.11 -2.61 -10.69
C MET A 169 -12.14 -1.91 -9.78
N PRO A 170 -13.43 -2.28 -9.88
CA PRO A 170 -14.49 -1.55 -9.16
C PRO A 170 -14.25 -1.52 -7.66
N HIS A 171 -13.88 -2.66 -7.06
CA HIS A 171 -13.57 -2.75 -5.64
C HIS A 171 -12.47 -1.77 -5.23
N PHE A 172 -11.31 -1.79 -5.89
CA PHE A 172 -10.22 -0.85 -5.58
C PHE A 172 -10.63 0.61 -5.77
N SER A 173 -11.36 0.91 -6.84
CA SER A 173 -11.83 2.27 -7.12
C SER A 173 -12.81 2.76 -6.05
N ALA A 174 -13.74 1.91 -5.61
CA ALA A 174 -14.70 2.22 -4.55
C ALA A 174 -14.00 2.46 -3.21
N ILE A 175 -13.05 1.59 -2.84
CA ILE A 175 -12.24 1.74 -1.62
C ILE A 175 -11.41 3.02 -1.64
N LEU A 176 -10.78 3.35 -2.77
CA LEU A 176 -9.99 4.59 -2.90
C LEU A 176 -10.87 5.83 -2.77
N GLN A 177 -12.07 5.83 -3.34
CA GLN A 177 -13.03 6.93 -3.21
C GLN A 177 -13.53 7.05 -1.77
N ALA A 178 -13.93 5.95 -1.13
CA ALA A 178 -14.37 5.94 0.27
C ALA A 178 -13.25 6.44 1.20
N SER A 179 -12.03 5.99 0.98
CA SER A 179 -10.86 6.45 1.74
C SER A 179 -10.66 7.97 1.65
N ALA A 180 -10.87 8.53 0.44
CA ALA A 180 -10.79 9.96 0.21
C ALA A 180 -11.92 10.73 0.92
N ILE A 181 -13.13 10.19 0.92
CA ILE A 181 -14.28 10.79 1.62
C ILE A 181 -14.01 10.81 3.12
N LEU A 182 -13.65 9.68 3.72
CA LEU A 182 -13.33 9.59 5.15
C LEU A 182 -12.22 10.55 5.55
N ALA A 183 -11.13 10.61 4.78
CA ALA A 183 -10.03 11.52 5.03
C ALA A 183 -10.45 13.00 4.94
N ASN A 184 -11.27 13.38 3.94
CA ASN A 184 -11.75 14.75 3.79
C ASN A 184 -12.68 15.19 4.92
N HIS A 185 -13.37 14.24 5.56
CA HIS A 185 -14.23 14.49 6.72
C HIS A 185 -13.52 14.26 8.05
N HIS A 186 -12.20 14.05 8.05
CA HIS A 186 -11.39 13.78 9.25
C HIS A 186 -11.89 12.58 10.07
N ILE A 187 -12.42 11.56 9.39
CA ILE A 187 -12.86 10.31 10.02
C ILE A 187 -11.71 9.32 9.97
N PRO A 188 -11.09 8.97 11.10
CA PRO A 188 -10.07 7.94 11.15
C PRO A 188 -10.65 6.60 10.72
N TYR A 189 -9.92 5.88 9.86
CA TYR A 189 -10.31 4.56 9.41
C TYR A 189 -9.09 3.63 9.34
N GLU A 190 -9.34 2.35 9.50
CA GLU A 190 -8.39 1.28 9.19
C GLU A 190 -8.83 0.48 7.97
N VAL A 191 -7.97 -0.39 7.50
CA VAL A 191 -8.31 -1.38 6.47
C VAL A 191 -8.46 -2.74 7.14
N LEU A 192 -9.65 -3.30 7.03
CA LEU A 192 -9.96 -4.67 7.43
C LEU A 192 -9.74 -5.58 6.22
N ASN A 193 -8.88 -6.58 6.34
CA ASN A 193 -8.63 -7.60 5.33
C ASN A 193 -8.95 -8.99 5.87
N ASN A 194 -8.82 -10.03 5.06
CA ASN A 194 -9.12 -11.39 5.48
C ASN A 194 -8.23 -11.89 6.62
N THR A 195 -7.00 -11.37 6.75
CA THR A 195 -6.07 -11.76 7.82
C THR A 195 -6.60 -11.40 9.21
N ILE A 196 -7.29 -10.25 9.30
CA ILE A 196 -7.81 -9.73 10.57
C ILE A 196 -9.34 -9.66 10.60
N ALA A 197 -10.03 -10.39 9.70
CA ALA A 197 -11.51 -10.37 9.64
C ALA A 197 -12.16 -10.77 10.98
N SER A 198 -11.51 -11.62 11.76
CA SER A 198 -11.99 -12.00 13.11
C SER A 198 -12.00 -10.85 14.12
N GLU A 199 -11.33 -9.73 13.83
CA GLU A 199 -11.30 -8.54 14.69
C GLU A 199 -12.41 -7.53 14.37
N ILE A 200 -13.39 -7.92 13.54
CA ILE A 200 -14.47 -7.03 13.06
C ILE A 200 -15.20 -6.31 14.21
N GLU A 201 -15.42 -6.99 15.31
CA GLU A 201 -16.13 -6.47 16.50
C GLU A 201 -15.48 -5.24 17.15
N ARG A 202 -14.21 -4.97 16.86
CA ARG A 202 -13.54 -3.77 17.40
C ARG A 202 -13.92 -2.48 16.69
N PHE A 203 -14.53 -2.58 15.51
CA PHE A 203 -15.01 -1.42 14.77
C PHE A 203 -16.46 -1.12 15.07
N ARG A 204 -16.87 0.13 14.92
CA ARG A 204 -18.27 0.59 15.07
C ARG A 204 -19.00 0.58 13.73
N ALA A 205 -18.26 0.57 12.62
CA ALA A 205 -18.80 0.47 11.28
C ALA A 205 -17.75 -0.13 10.34
N VAL A 206 -18.20 -1.02 9.47
CA VAL A 206 -17.40 -1.61 8.40
C VAL A 206 -18.07 -1.34 7.06
N LEU A 207 -17.31 -0.78 6.12
CA LEU A 207 -17.77 -0.50 4.77
C LEU A 207 -17.23 -1.59 3.84
N VAL A 208 -18.12 -2.33 3.20
CA VAL A 208 -17.83 -3.33 2.17
C VAL A 208 -18.34 -2.79 0.84
N LEU A 209 -17.44 -2.60 -0.13
CA LEU A 209 -17.72 -1.84 -1.34
C LEU A 209 -17.27 -2.61 -2.58
N ASP A 210 -18.23 -2.91 -3.47
CA ASP A 210 -18.01 -3.50 -4.81
C ASP A 210 -17.00 -4.66 -4.83
N ASP A 211 -17.05 -5.53 -3.83
CA ASP A 211 -16.21 -6.72 -3.74
C ASP A 211 -16.95 -7.94 -4.30
N PRO A 212 -16.49 -8.49 -5.44
CA PRO A 212 -17.15 -9.64 -6.06
C PRO A 212 -16.80 -10.99 -5.41
N PHE A 213 -15.77 -11.04 -4.54
CA PHE A 213 -15.17 -12.30 -4.09
C PHE A 213 -14.99 -12.40 -2.57
N VAL A 214 -15.86 -11.79 -1.78
CA VAL A 214 -15.76 -11.91 -0.32
C VAL A 214 -15.76 -13.39 0.09
N PRO A 215 -14.72 -13.89 0.76
CA PRO A 215 -14.65 -15.28 1.18
C PRO A 215 -15.81 -15.67 2.11
N GLU A 216 -16.32 -16.89 2.00
CA GLU A 216 -17.47 -17.37 2.78
C GLU A 216 -17.31 -17.15 4.29
N GLN A 217 -16.11 -17.42 4.83
CA GLN A 217 -15.80 -17.21 6.23
C GLN A 217 -15.96 -15.72 6.63
N THR A 218 -15.52 -14.81 5.77
CA THR A 218 -15.65 -13.36 6.00
C THR A 218 -17.09 -12.91 5.85
N GLN A 219 -17.84 -13.45 4.88
CA GLN A 219 -19.28 -13.21 4.76
C GLN A 219 -20.02 -13.57 6.04
N GLN A 220 -19.77 -14.76 6.60
CA GLN A 220 -20.38 -15.19 7.86
C GLN A 220 -20.03 -14.29 9.04
N LEU A 221 -18.84 -13.68 9.05
CA LEU A 221 -18.47 -12.70 10.07
C LEU A 221 -19.23 -11.39 9.87
N LEU A 222 -19.34 -10.88 8.64
CA LEU A 222 -20.07 -9.67 8.30
C LEU A 222 -21.57 -9.79 8.58
N GLU A 223 -22.18 -10.96 8.32
CA GLU A 223 -23.60 -11.22 8.61
C GLU A 223 -23.93 -11.25 10.11
N ARG A 224 -22.97 -11.58 10.95
CA ARG A 224 -23.15 -11.59 12.41
C ARG A 224 -22.83 -10.26 13.07
N TYR A 225 -22.07 -9.42 12.41
CA TYR A 225 -21.71 -8.08 12.84
C TYR A 225 -22.88 -7.09 12.75
#